data_e52484d0a0b563f124014698211ebdff
#
_entry.id   e52484d0a0b563f124014698211ebdff
#
_cell.length_a   1.000
_cell.length_b   1.000
_cell.length_c   1.000
_cell.angle_alpha   90.00
_cell.angle_beta   90.00
_cell.angle_gamma   90.00
#
_symmetry.space_group_name_H-M   'P 1'
#
loop_
_entity.id
_entity.type
_entity.pdbx_description
1 polymer ?
#
loop_
_entity_poly.entity_id
_entity_poly.type
_entity_poly.pdbx_seq_one_letter_code
_entity_poly.pdbx_strand_id
1 'polypeptide(L)'
;EHHHHHHADEVFTSWGVETPNKFTRQQLDEILNKLANSEEFGQILRSKGMLSDKEGKWMYFDLVPGEYEIREGKPDFTGRICVIGSKLADDKLKELFGVN
;
A
#
# COMPACT_ATOMS: atom_id res chain seq x y z
N GLU A 1 -4.91 -2.65 36.01
CA GLU A 1 -4.90 -2.70 35.35
C GLU A 1 -5.04 -3.19 34.37
N HIS A 2 -5.10 -3.54 33.77
CA HIS A 2 -5.14 -4.03 32.89
C HIS A 2 -5.79 -4.06 31.81
N HIS A 3 -6.46 -3.61 31.47
CA HIS A 3 -7.28 -3.57 30.40
C HIS A 3 -6.70 -3.11 29.19
N HIS A 4 -5.69 -2.58 29.23
CA HIS A 4 -4.95 -2.27 28.07
C HIS A 4 -4.40 -3.48 27.37
N HIS A 5 -4.64 -4.63 27.87
CA HIS A 5 -4.04 -5.83 27.34
C HIS A 5 -4.40 -6.11 25.91
N HIS A 6 -5.65 -5.80 25.48
CA HIS A 6 -5.96 -6.12 24.12
C HIS A 6 -5.25 -5.20 23.15
N HIS A 7 -4.81 -4.02 23.59
CA HIS A 7 -3.96 -3.22 22.74
C HIS A 7 -2.58 -3.83 22.60
N ALA A 8 -2.12 -4.48 23.64
CA ALA A 8 -0.82 -5.13 23.58
C ALA A 8 -0.81 -6.31 22.64
N ASP A 9 -1.99 -6.86 22.32
CA ASP A 9 -2.07 -7.96 21.38
C ASP A 9 -2.04 -7.52 19.94
N GLU A 10 -2.15 -6.24 19.69
CA GLU A 10 -2.08 -5.74 18.33
C GLU A 10 -0.64 -5.42 17.98
N VAL A 11 -0.12 -6.13 17.01
CA VAL A 11 1.24 -5.92 16.55
C VAL A 11 1.17 -5.32 15.17
N PHE A 12 1.71 -4.12 15.03
CA PHE A 12 1.77 -3.48 13.74
C PHE A 12 3.08 -3.84 13.06
N THR A 13 2.98 -4.23 11.82
CA THR A 13 4.14 -4.59 11.01
C THR A 13 4.11 -3.78 9.74
N SER A 14 5.19 -3.85 8.99
CA SER A 14 5.23 -3.21 7.69
C SER A 14 5.56 -4.25 6.63
N TRP A 15 4.94 -4.08 5.48
CA TRP A 15 5.24 -4.84 4.28
C TRP A 15 5.76 -3.84 3.27
N GLY A 16 6.90 -4.12 2.71
CA GLY A 16 7.48 -3.21 1.74
C GLY A 16 8.10 -3.95 0.59
N VAL A 17 8.06 -3.34 -0.59
CA VAL A 17 8.61 -3.96 -1.77
C VAL A 17 9.08 -2.88 -2.74
N GLU A 18 10.12 -3.20 -3.49
CA GLU A 18 10.55 -2.40 -4.63
C GLU A 18 10.18 -3.16 -5.89
N THR A 19 9.76 -2.44 -6.92
CA THR A 19 9.35 -3.09 -8.15
C THR A 19 9.65 -2.19 -9.35
N PRO A 20 10.16 -2.78 -10.43
CA PRO A 20 10.31 -2.05 -11.68
C PRO A 20 9.03 -2.02 -12.50
N ASN A 21 7.97 -2.67 -12.02
CA ASN A 21 6.71 -2.73 -12.75
C ASN A 21 6.12 -1.35 -12.94
N LYS A 22 5.47 -1.16 -14.07
CA LYS A 22 4.82 0.10 -14.39
C LYS A 22 3.33 -0.06 -14.31
N PHE A 23 2.66 1.00 -13.88
CA PHE A 23 1.22 0.97 -13.62
C PHE A 23 0.57 2.12 -14.37
N THR A 24 -0.62 1.89 -14.88
CA THR A 24 -1.40 3.04 -15.36
C THR A 24 -2.04 3.72 -14.15
N ARG A 25 -2.41 4.98 -14.32
CA ARG A 25 -3.12 5.70 -13.27
C ARG A 25 -4.40 4.97 -12.89
N GLN A 26 -5.08 4.40 -13.87
CA GLN A 26 -6.32 3.67 -13.62
C GLN A 26 -6.06 2.41 -12.82
N GLN A 27 -5.01 1.67 -13.16
CA GLN A 27 -4.65 0.47 -12.40
C GLN A 27 -4.36 0.80 -10.94
N LEU A 28 -3.57 1.84 -10.73
CA LEU A 28 -3.22 2.25 -9.38
C LEU A 28 -4.45 2.69 -8.60
N ASP A 29 -5.33 3.44 -9.26
CA ASP A 29 -6.56 3.87 -8.62
C ASP A 29 -7.40 2.68 -8.15
N GLU A 30 -7.54 1.66 -8.99
CA GLU A 30 -8.29 0.47 -8.64
C GLU A 30 -7.64 -0.30 -7.50
N ILE A 31 -6.32 -0.41 -7.53
CA ILE A 31 -5.57 -1.09 -6.48
C ILE A 31 -5.77 -0.39 -5.13
N LEU A 32 -5.62 0.94 -5.13
CA LEU A 32 -5.71 1.70 -3.90
C LEU A 32 -7.14 1.72 -3.37
N ASN A 33 -8.12 1.79 -4.27
CA ASN A 33 -9.51 1.73 -3.86
C ASN A 33 -9.82 0.42 -3.14
N LYS A 34 -9.31 -0.68 -3.67
CA LYS A 34 -9.51 -1.99 -3.06
C LYS A 34 -8.79 -2.07 -1.72
N LEU A 35 -7.55 -1.59 -1.67
CA LEU A 35 -6.76 -1.63 -0.44
C LEU A 35 -7.41 -0.78 0.66
N ALA A 36 -7.96 0.38 0.31
CA ALA A 36 -8.53 1.29 1.28
C ALA A 36 -9.88 0.84 1.82
N ASN A 37 -10.61 0.01 1.05
CA ASN A 37 -12.00 -0.31 1.36
C ASN A 37 -12.26 -1.79 1.60
N SER A 38 -11.24 -2.63 1.59
CA SER A 38 -11.40 -4.06 1.80
C SER A 38 -10.64 -4.49 3.04
N GLU A 39 -11.11 -5.53 3.70
CA GLU A 39 -10.44 -6.06 4.87
C GLU A 39 -9.62 -7.31 4.56
N GLU A 40 -9.60 -7.73 3.30
CA GLU A 40 -8.94 -8.98 2.96
C GLU A 40 -7.41 -8.91 3.05
N PHE A 41 -6.86 -7.71 3.13
CA PHE A 41 -5.40 -7.52 3.19
C PHE A 41 -4.87 -7.39 4.62
N GLY A 42 -5.76 -7.47 5.60
CA GLY A 42 -5.44 -7.23 6.99
C GLY A 42 -5.99 -5.87 7.40
N GLN A 43 -5.62 -5.46 8.60
CA GLN A 43 -6.07 -4.17 9.11
C GLN A 43 -5.04 -3.12 8.73
N ILE A 44 -5.31 -2.40 7.65
CA ILE A 44 -4.38 -1.42 7.11
C ILE A 44 -4.46 -0.13 7.92
N LEU A 45 -3.31 0.36 8.31
CA LEU A 45 -3.22 1.63 9.01
C LEU A 45 -2.84 2.74 8.05
N ARG A 46 -1.87 2.47 7.21
CA ARG A 46 -1.40 3.45 6.24
C ARG A 46 -0.63 2.74 5.14
N SER A 47 -0.71 3.30 3.95
CA SER A 47 0.14 2.86 2.85
C SER A 47 0.63 4.07 2.10
N LYS A 48 1.86 3.98 1.61
CA LYS A 48 2.39 5.03 0.75
C LYS A 48 3.38 4.41 -0.21
N GLY A 49 3.62 5.11 -1.28
CA GLY A 49 4.55 4.61 -2.27
C GLY A 49 4.67 5.52 -3.45
N MET A 50 5.46 5.06 -4.40
CA MET A 50 5.66 5.76 -5.64
C MET A 50 5.91 4.74 -6.74
N LEU A 51 5.24 4.94 -7.86
CA LEU A 51 5.29 4.00 -8.98
C LEU A 51 5.36 4.78 -10.28
N SER A 52 6.05 4.20 -11.25
CA SER A 52 6.17 4.81 -12.57
C SER A 52 5.00 4.36 -13.44
N ASP A 53 4.50 5.24 -14.27
CA ASP A 53 3.55 4.83 -15.28
C ASP A 53 4.29 4.45 -16.57
N LYS A 54 3.54 4.04 -17.58
CA LYS A 54 4.14 3.53 -18.81
C LYS A 54 4.76 4.62 -19.66
N GLU A 55 4.49 5.87 -19.34
CA GLU A 55 5.04 7.01 -20.06
C GLU A 55 6.21 7.67 -19.34
N GLY A 56 6.63 7.08 -18.24
CA GLY A 56 7.76 7.62 -17.48
C GLY A 56 7.39 8.65 -16.43
N LYS A 57 6.11 8.90 -16.25
CA LYS A 57 5.66 9.79 -15.18
C LYS A 57 5.57 9.01 -13.89
N TRP A 58 5.82 9.69 -12.79
CA TRP A 58 5.80 9.04 -11.50
C TRP A 58 4.60 9.47 -10.70
N MET A 59 3.98 8.48 -10.07
CA MET A 59 2.78 8.66 -9.27
C MET A 59 3.12 8.33 -7.82
N TYR A 60 2.89 9.29 -6.94
CA TYR A 60 3.06 9.09 -5.51
C TYR A 60 1.68 8.92 -4.89
N PHE A 61 1.57 8.03 -3.93
CA PHE A 61 0.27 7.85 -3.28
C PHE A 61 0.42 7.81 -1.77
N ASP A 62 -0.65 8.22 -1.11
CA ASP A 62 -0.85 8.08 0.33
C ASP A 62 -2.23 7.51 0.55
N LEU A 63 -2.34 6.60 1.50
CA LEU A 63 -3.59 5.91 1.77
C LEU A 63 -3.77 5.71 3.26
N VAL A 64 -4.98 5.97 3.73
CA VAL A 64 -5.44 5.59 5.07
C VAL A 64 -6.75 4.84 4.89
N PRO A 65 -7.25 4.18 5.93
CA PRO A 65 -8.52 3.46 5.76
C PRO A 65 -9.62 4.35 5.21
N GLY A 66 -10.21 3.91 4.13
CA GLY A 66 -11.34 4.61 3.52
C GLY A 66 -10.99 5.73 2.57
N GLU A 67 -9.73 6.15 2.47
CA GLU A 67 -9.41 7.23 1.54
C GLU A 67 -7.96 7.18 1.10
N TYR A 68 -7.70 7.72 -0.07
CA TYR A 68 -6.36 7.77 -0.62
C TYR A 68 -6.26 8.91 -1.62
N GLU A 69 -5.01 9.27 -1.93
CA GLU A 69 -4.77 10.26 -2.98
C GLU A 69 -3.57 9.83 -3.82
N ILE A 70 -3.58 10.26 -5.08
CA ILE A 70 -2.49 10.02 -6.02
C ILE A 70 -2.08 11.38 -6.57
N ARG A 71 -0.76 11.63 -6.58
CA ARG A 71 -0.25 12.90 -7.11
C ARG A 71 1.01 12.63 -7.92
N GLU A 72 1.34 13.53 -8.82
CA GLU A 72 2.59 13.43 -9.55
C GLU A 72 3.77 13.75 -8.66
N GLY A 73 4.89 13.10 -8.94
CA GLY A 73 6.10 13.33 -8.18
C GLY A 73 7.33 13.17 -9.04
N LYS A 74 8.47 13.32 -8.42
CA LYS A 74 9.75 13.25 -9.12
C LYS A 74 10.12 11.82 -9.43
N PRO A 75 10.83 11.56 -10.53
CA PRO A 75 11.30 10.21 -10.87
C PRO A 75 12.25 9.66 -9.81
N ASP A 76 12.27 8.34 -9.72
CA ASP A 76 13.19 7.62 -8.86
C ASP A 76 13.70 6.41 -9.64
N PHE A 77 14.59 5.63 -9.05
CA PHE A 77 15.17 4.47 -9.72
C PHE A 77 14.17 3.35 -9.90
N THR A 78 13.33 3.12 -8.91
CA THR A 78 12.41 2.00 -8.92
C THR A 78 11.18 2.37 -8.11
N GLY A 79 10.08 1.70 -8.38
CA GLY A 79 8.87 1.89 -7.60
C GLY A 79 9.05 1.31 -6.21
N ARG A 80 8.34 1.89 -5.26
CA ARG A 80 8.36 1.45 -3.86
C ARG A 80 6.96 1.50 -3.31
N ILE A 81 6.62 0.46 -2.55
CA ILE A 81 5.31 0.36 -1.91
C ILE A 81 5.55 -0.03 -0.47
N CYS A 82 4.91 0.66 0.45
CA CYS A 82 4.98 0.33 1.86
C CYS A 82 3.57 0.30 2.43
N VAL A 83 3.27 -0.75 3.19
CA VAL A 83 1.98 -0.90 3.86
C VAL A 83 2.25 -1.16 5.32
N ILE A 84 1.60 -0.40 6.19
CA ILE A 84 1.71 -0.57 7.63
C ILE A 84 0.36 -0.97 8.18
N GLY A 85 0.34 -1.99 9.02
CA GLY A 85 -0.92 -2.43 9.60
C GLY A 85 -0.71 -3.65 10.48
N SER A 86 -1.80 -4.28 10.86
CA SER A 86 -1.71 -5.50 11.66
C SER A 86 -2.34 -6.65 10.89
N LYS A 87 -1.80 -7.85 11.12
CA LYS A 87 -2.26 -9.07 10.47
C LYS A 87 -2.27 -8.93 8.94
N LEU A 88 -1.21 -8.36 8.42
CA LEU A 88 -1.09 -8.13 6.99
C LEU A 88 -1.04 -9.44 6.23
N ALA A 89 -1.82 -9.53 5.16
CA ALA A 89 -1.84 -10.72 4.30
C ALA A 89 -0.84 -10.51 3.17
N ASP A 90 0.41 -10.85 3.42
CA ASP A 90 1.51 -10.58 2.49
C ASP A 90 1.24 -11.14 1.09
N ASP A 91 0.73 -12.37 1.00
CA ASP A 91 0.48 -12.99 -0.30
C ASP A 91 -0.59 -12.23 -1.08
N LYS A 92 -1.60 -11.74 -0.39
CA LYS A 92 -2.66 -10.98 -1.04
C LYS A 92 -2.18 -9.60 -1.46
N LEU A 93 -1.28 -9.00 -0.67
CA LEU A 93 -0.69 -7.72 -1.03
C LEU A 93 0.18 -7.88 -2.27
N LYS A 94 0.97 -8.94 -2.33
CA LYS A 94 1.78 -9.22 -3.52
C LYS A 94 0.92 -9.39 -4.76
N GLU A 95 -0.17 -10.10 -4.61
CA GLU A 95 -1.08 -10.33 -5.72
C GLU A 95 -1.75 -9.03 -6.15
N LEU A 96 -2.18 -8.23 -5.19
CA LEU A 96 -2.85 -6.97 -5.47
C LEU A 96 -1.97 -6.04 -6.30
N PHE A 97 -0.69 -5.91 -5.93
CA PHE A 97 0.24 -5.02 -6.63
C PHE A 97 0.94 -5.72 -7.78
N GLY A 98 0.70 -7.01 -7.98
CA GLY A 98 1.32 -7.73 -9.08
C GLY A 98 2.82 -7.90 -8.90
N VAL A 99 3.29 -8.06 -7.67
CA VAL A 99 4.71 -8.24 -7.38
C VAL A 99 4.92 -9.61 -6.74
N ASN A 100 6.15 -10.08 -6.81
CA ASN A 100 6.47 -11.40 -6.25
C ASN A 100 7.22 -11.29 -4.95
#